data_cc5d40ae36d06f3cd2754d94c7a82c07
#
_entry.id   cc5d40ae36d06f3cd2754d94c7a82c07
#
_cell.length_a   1.000
_cell.length_b   1.000
_cell.length_c   1.000
_cell.angle_alpha   90.00
_cell.angle_beta   90.00
_cell.angle_gamma   90.00
#
_symmetry.space_group_name_H-M   'P 1'
#
loop_
_entity.id
_entity.type
_entity.pdbx_description
1 polymer ?
#
loop_
_entity_poly.entity_id
_entity_poly.type
_entity_poly.pdbx_seq_one_letter_code
_entity_poly.pdbx_strand_id
1 'polypeptide(L)' 'MRVKICGITKPDQGKAIASMGANALGFICVPASPRYVTSKQIRAVREQLPDNVERIGVFANSTITEIKQIVAEADLTGV' A
#
# COMPACT_ATOMS: atom_id res chain seq x y z
N MET A 1 -0.04 -19.67 -6.16
CA MET A 1 -1.03 -18.99 -5.29
C MET A 1 -0.60 -17.54 -5.04
N ARG A 2 -1.53 -16.62 -5.19
CA ARG A 2 -1.26 -15.22 -4.89
C ARG A 2 -1.63 -14.92 -3.44
N VAL A 3 -0.74 -14.25 -2.72
CA VAL A 3 -0.96 -13.86 -1.33
C VAL A 3 -0.92 -12.35 -1.21
N LYS A 4 -1.98 -11.78 -0.63
CA LYS A 4 -2.09 -10.35 -0.35
C LYS A 4 -2.18 -10.14 1.16
N ILE A 5 -1.35 -9.25 1.68
CA ILE A 5 -1.36 -8.86 3.10
C ILE A 5 -1.76 -7.38 3.18
N CYS A 6 -2.79 -7.09 3.95
CA CYS A 6 -3.29 -5.73 4.13
C CYS A 6 -2.86 -5.14 5.48
N GLY A 7 -2.90 -3.80 5.56
CA GLY A 7 -2.64 -3.10 6.81
C GLY A 7 -1.19 -2.83 7.10
N ILE A 8 -0.37 -2.78 6.07
CA ILE A 8 1.06 -2.46 6.22
C ILE A 8 1.21 -0.97 6.57
N THR A 9 1.96 -0.68 7.62
CA THR A 9 2.18 0.69 8.10
C THR A 9 3.65 1.10 8.14
N LYS A 10 4.59 0.15 8.07
CA LYS A 10 6.02 0.43 8.19
C LYS A 10 6.81 -0.26 7.08
N PRO A 11 7.92 0.37 6.62
CA PRO A 11 8.78 -0.24 5.59
C PRO A 11 9.30 -1.63 5.96
N ASP A 12 9.69 -1.83 7.21
CA ASP A 12 10.21 -3.11 7.69
C ASP A 12 9.18 -4.24 7.56
N GLN A 13 7.91 -3.94 7.84
CA GLN A 13 6.82 -4.89 7.69
C GLN A 13 6.67 -5.31 6.24
N GLY A 14 6.65 -4.33 5.32
CA GLY A 14 6.51 -4.59 3.90
C GLY A 14 7.65 -5.44 3.36
N LYS A 15 8.87 -5.10 3.74
CA LYS A 15 10.06 -5.83 3.32
C LYS A 15 10.03 -7.28 3.81
N ALA A 16 9.71 -7.48 5.09
CA ALA A 16 9.66 -8.82 5.68
C ALA A 16 8.58 -9.68 5.01
N ILE A 17 7.39 -9.12 4.81
CA ILE A 17 6.28 -9.84 4.19
C ILE A 17 6.58 -10.18 2.73
N ALA A 18 7.18 -9.25 1.98
CA ALA A 18 7.55 -9.50 0.60
C ALA A 18 8.61 -10.61 0.49
N SER A 19 9.57 -10.66 1.42
CA SER A 19 10.58 -11.70 1.42
C SER A 19 10.01 -13.07 1.80
N MET A 20 8.84 -13.11 2.44
CA MET A 20 8.11 -14.34 2.74
C MET A 20 7.27 -14.84 1.56
N GLY A 21 7.30 -14.16 0.43
CA GLY A 21 6.63 -14.59 -0.78
C GLY A 21 5.29 -13.94 -1.06
N ALA A 22 4.92 -12.88 -0.35
CA ALA A 22 3.68 -12.16 -0.65
C ALA A 22 3.75 -11.52 -2.04
N ASN A 23 2.65 -11.59 -2.79
CA ASN A 23 2.55 -11.07 -4.16
C ASN A 23 2.01 -9.63 -4.18
N ALA A 24 1.27 -9.23 -3.16
CA ALA A 24 0.66 -7.92 -3.08
C ALA A 24 0.61 -7.44 -1.62
N LEU A 25 0.79 -6.15 -1.42
CA LEU A 25 0.62 -5.51 -0.13
C LEU A 25 -0.53 -4.52 -0.22
N GLY A 26 -1.36 -4.49 0.82
CA GLY A 26 -2.47 -3.56 0.92
C GLY A 26 -2.17 -2.45 1.92
N PHE A 27 -2.55 -1.23 1.54
CA PHE A 27 -2.37 -0.04 2.37
C PHE A 27 -3.72 0.60 2.64
N ILE A 28 -4.02 0.84 3.90
CA ILE A 28 -5.30 1.41 4.31
C ILE A 28 -5.20 2.94 4.19
N CYS A 29 -5.91 3.50 3.22
CA CYS A 29 -5.92 4.94 2.96
C CYS A 29 -7.20 5.59 3.51
N VAL A 30 -7.72 5.06 4.61
CA VAL A 30 -8.92 5.56 5.28
C VAL A 30 -8.49 6.27 6.56
N PRO A 31 -8.62 7.61 6.66
CA PRO A 31 -8.12 8.35 7.81
C PRO A 31 -8.70 7.90 9.16
N ALA A 32 -9.90 7.35 9.17
CA ALA A 32 -10.54 6.86 10.40
C ALA A 32 -9.98 5.52 10.86
N SER A 33 -9.20 4.82 10.04
CA SER A 33 -8.64 3.53 10.40
C SER A 33 -7.41 3.67 11.31
N PRO A 34 -7.25 2.78 12.31
CA PRO A 34 -6.03 2.78 13.13
C PRO A 34 -4.78 2.38 12.32
N ARG A 35 -4.97 1.83 11.12
CA ARG A 35 -3.85 1.45 10.24
C ARG A 35 -3.72 2.39 9.05
N TYR A 36 -4.28 3.59 9.16
CA TYR A 36 -4.17 4.59 8.11
C TYR A 36 -2.70 4.95 7.82
N VAL A 37 -2.37 5.03 6.54
CA VAL A 37 -1.05 5.47 6.08
C VAL A 37 -1.23 6.56 5.04
N THR A 38 -0.30 7.52 5.03
CA THR A 38 -0.26 8.58 4.02
C THR A 38 0.44 8.08 2.76
N SER A 39 0.29 8.82 1.66
CA SER A 39 1.00 8.51 0.42
C SER A 39 2.51 8.51 0.62
N LYS A 40 3.02 9.40 1.46
CA LYS A 40 4.45 9.48 1.78
C LYS A 40 4.94 8.22 2.50
N GLN A 41 4.15 7.70 3.44
CA GLN A 41 4.47 6.46 4.15
C GLN A 41 4.45 5.25 3.23
N ILE A 42 3.46 5.19 2.33
CA ILE A 42 3.37 4.11 1.34
C ILE A 42 4.60 4.13 0.43
N ARG A 43 5.01 5.30 0.01
CA ARG A 43 6.18 5.43 -0.85
C ARG A 43 7.46 4.96 -0.16
N ALA A 44 7.60 5.23 1.12
CA ALA A 44 8.74 4.73 1.90
C ALA A 44 8.76 3.20 1.94
N VAL A 45 7.60 2.57 2.08
CA VAL A 45 7.49 1.10 2.01
C VAL A 45 7.84 0.61 0.60
N ARG A 46 7.32 1.30 -0.43
CA ARG A 46 7.55 0.95 -1.84
C ARG A 46 9.04 0.87 -2.17
N GLU A 47 9.83 1.78 -1.64
CA GLU A 47 11.26 1.82 -1.90
C GLU A 47 12.02 0.59 -1.39
N GLN A 48 11.43 -0.15 -0.46
CA GLN A 48 11.98 -1.38 0.10
C GLN A 48 11.45 -2.64 -0.58
N LEU A 49 10.57 -2.50 -1.57
CA LEU A 49 9.91 -3.65 -2.21
C LEU A 49 10.48 -3.94 -3.59
N PRO A 50 10.51 -5.23 -4.00
CA PRO A 50 10.76 -5.59 -5.39
C PRO A 50 9.66 -5.05 -6.30
N ASP A 51 9.98 -4.76 -7.56
CA ASP A 51 9.03 -4.21 -8.51
C ASP A 51 7.87 -5.14 -8.83
N ASN A 52 8.04 -6.44 -8.64
CA ASN A 52 7.00 -7.43 -8.94
C ASN A 52 5.96 -7.59 -7.82
N VAL A 53 6.10 -6.88 -6.71
CA VAL A 53 5.09 -6.88 -5.64
C VAL A 53 4.08 -5.79 -5.92
N GLU A 54 2.80 -6.15 -6.01
CA GLU A 54 1.72 -5.19 -6.23
C GLU A 54 1.44 -4.38 -4.97
N ARG A 55 1.03 -3.14 -5.17
CA ARG A 55 0.73 -2.18 -4.10
C ARG A 55 -0.72 -1.72 -4.28
N ILE A 56 -1.58 -2.16 -3.39
CA ILE A 56 -3.02 -1.95 -3.48
C ILE A 56 -3.47 -0.99 -2.38
N GLY A 57 -4.14 0.08 -2.77
CA GLY A 57 -4.73 1.02 -1.83
C GLY A 57 -6.17 0.66 -1.50
N VAL A 58 -6.54 0.75 -0.23
CA VAL A 58 -7.92 0.55 0.23
C VAL A 58 -8.49 1.91 0.61
N PHE A 59 -9.60 2.29 -0.02
CA PHE A 59 -10.24 3.60 0.16
C PHE A 59 -11.68 3.43 0.63
N ALA A 60 -12.18 4.43 1.34
CA ALA A 60 -13.60 4.51 1.71
C ALA A 60 -14.00 5.99 1.70
N ASN A 61 -15.13 6.30 1.06
CA ASN A 61 -15.69 7.64 0.98
C ASN A 61 -14.75 8.70 0.36
N SER A 62 -13.77 8.26 -0.41
CA SER A 62 -12.86 9.16 -1.12
C SER A 62 -13.38 9.47 -2.52
N THR A 63 -13.12 10.69 -3.00
CA THR A 63 -13.47 11.06 -4.37
C THR A 63 -12.51 10.39 -5.35
N ILE A 64 -12.92 10.30 -6.62
CA ILE A 64 -12.06 9.75 -7.68
C ILE A 64 -10.79 10.58 -7.80
N THR A 65 -10.88 11.90 -7.67
CA THR A 65 -9.73 12.80 -7.74
C THR A 65 -8.72 12.50 -6.63
N GLU A 66 -9.19 12.31 -5.39
CA GLU A 66 -8.34 11.97 -4.25
C GLU A 66 -7.64 10.63 -4.46
N ILE A 67 -8.38 9.63 -4.94
CA ILE A 67 -7.82 8.29 -5.20
C ILE A 67 -6.73 8.37 -6.26
N LYS A 68 -6.99 9.06 -7.37
CA LYS A 68 -5.99 9.22 -8.45
C LYS A 68 -4.74 9.93 -7.96
N GLN A 69 -4.90 10.95 -7.12
CA GLN A 69 -3.77 11.68 -6.57
C GLN A 69 -2.89 10.77 -5.70
N ILE A 70 -3.50 10.00 -4.82
CA ILE A 70 -2.76 9.09 -3.94
C ILE A 70 -2.09 7.97 -4.73
N VAL A 71 -2.77 7.42 -5.73
CA VAL A 71 -2.20 6.39 -6.61
C VAL A 71 -0.93 6.90 -7.28
N ALA A 72 -0.95 8.13 -7.78
CA ALA A 72 0.22 8.73 -8.42
C ALA A 72 1.35 9.03 -7.42
N GLU A 73 1.02 9.61 -6.27
CA GLU A 73 2.02 9.98 -5.27
C GLU A 73 2.67 8.78 -4.60
N ALA A 74 1.91 7.74 -4.34
CA ALA A 74 2.35 6.55 -3.62
C ALA A 74 2.84 5.44 -4.54
N ASP A 75 2.72 5.60 -5.85
CA ASP A 75 3.08 4.59 -6.82
C ASP A 75 2.32 3.27 -6.60
N LEU A 76 1.01 3.37 -6.39
CA LEU A 76 0.14 2.21 -6.24
C LEU A 76 -0.13 1.54 -7.59
N THR A 77 -0.28 0.21 -7.58
CA THR A 77 -0.58 -0.55 -8.79
C THR A 77 -2.07 -0.86 -8.94
N GLY A 78 -2.87 -0.64 -7.88
CA GLY A 78 -4.30 -0.87 -7.91
C GLY A 78 -5.00 -0.30 -6.69
N VAL A 79 -6.31 -0.38 -6.69
CA VAL A 79 -7.17 0.11 -5.61
C VAL A 79 -8.27 -0.89 -5.27
#